data_692a16a8df1c1b2cd973289400f18b80
#
_entry.id   692a16a8df1c1b2cd973289400f18b80
#
_cell.length_a   1.000
_cell.length_b   1.000
_cell.length_c   1.000
_cell.angle_alpha   90.00
_cell.angle_beta   90.00
_cell.angle_gamma   90.00
#
_symmetry.space_group_name_H-M   'P 1'
#
loop_
_entity.id
_entity.type
_entity.pdbx_description
1 polymer ?
#
loop_
_entity_poly.entity_id
_entity_poly.type
_entity_poly.pdbx_seq_one_letter_code
_entity_poly.pdbx_strand_id
1 'polypeptide(L)'
;MSNIFSQTTSPAFKRQAIDEYFIQPMFMAEDIRGLITIRTDVKGTETLNRIGRPSMLTKPKLNPGFTPAGGFNLTYTDITVKPMSLEFEQNSRAFYGSIVEQLLASGYKEDDVEQMKSPDIWNKVMLPLIAQAGQDDLIRQMFFANPYAEEFSNGIPTGVLDSNYSGYTGFMTWLQNDLYGGVIPSGQHVSVASATSQVKQEAIHTYTKGTDTAITITINGVAYEQAYDTSAAVTATAWLNAHKATIEARAGINGVIVTNPSSGAIKIVSKLKGQSFTATSAVTGTGTFAVTGEVAAVKAGSLASNEADTTLESMLDAVTPEMHEYDLVFMLTSSMWRNLVHTLKDRQTAFGDAVMKNGLKVPTYEGFPIIVRPDWDKWISVAQNGIKPHRAMLTTSKNLLFATDGTSDSEMIETWYNQEAQMRRYRVQYKAQTAYLHKELVVLAGFVD
;
A
#
# COMPACT_ATOMS: atom_id res chain seq x y z
N MET A 1 34.06 -36.05 3.75
CA MET A 1 33.14 -34.94 3.47
C MET A 1 31.77 -35.56 3.24
N SER A 2 30.99 -35.61 4.30
CA SER A 2 29.64 -36.17 4.27
C SER A 2 28.72 -35.17 3.62
N ASN A 3 28.11 -35.53 2.52
CA ASN A 3 27.03 -34.80 1.91
C ASN A 3 25.88 -34.65 2.91
N ILE A 4 25.74 -33.44 3.42
CA ILE A 4 24.59 -33.07 4.22
C ILE A 4 23.47 -32.81 3.23
N PHE A 5 22.76 -33.86 2.90
CA PHE A 5 21.60 -33.72 2.06
C PHE A 5 20.44 -33.20 2.87
N SER A 6 20.02 -32.02 2.44
CA SER A 6 18.59 -31.77 2.41
C SER A 6 17.84 -33.09 2.21
N GLN A 7 16.85 -33.37 3.04
CA GLN A 7 15.88 -34.37 2.66
C GLN A 7 15.40 -33.99 1.26
N THR A 8 15.72 -34.79 0.30
CA THR A 8 15.16 -34.75 -1.03
C THR A 8 13.70 -35.15 -0.90
N THR A 9 12.87 -34.20 -0.51
CA THR A 9 11.45 -34.28 -0.82
C THR A 9 11.37 -34.43 -2.34
N SER A 10 10.60 -35.41 -2.79
CA SER A 10 10.44 -35.63 -4.23
C SER A 10 9.96 -34.31 -4.87
N PRO A 11 10.30 -34.02 -6.13
CA PRO A 11 9.81 -32.83 -6.82
C PRO A 11 8.28 -32.72 -6.78
N ALA A 12 7.57 -33.83 -6.79
CA ALA A 12 6.12 -33.88 -6.63
C ALA A 12 5.65 -33.40 -5.24
N PHE A 13 6.34 -33.78 -4.16
CA PHE A 13 6.01 -33.31 -2.83
C PHE A 13 6.30 -31.83 -2.64
N LYS A 14 7.40 -31.32 -3.20
CA LYS A 14 7.70 -29.88 -3.19
C LYS A 14 6.63 -29.07 -3.90
N ARG A 15 6.19 -29.53 -5.07
CA ARG A 15 5.14 -28.88 -5.87
C ARG A 15 3.81 -28.87 -5.15
N GLN A 16 3.39 -30.01 -4.60
CA GLN A 16 2.16 -30.13 -3.84
C GLN A 16 2.19 -29.28 -2.57
N ALA A 17 3.32 -29.22 -1.87
CA ALA A 17 3.47 -28.38 -0.68
C ALA A 17 3.38 -26.88 -1.00
N ILE A 18 3.96 -26.43 -2.11
CA ILE A 18 3.86 -25.04 -2.53
C ILE A 18 2.42 -24.69 -2.92
N ASP A 19 1.79 -25.49 -3.78
CA ASP A 19 0.42 -25.25 -4.22
C ASP A 19 -0.58 -25.35 -3.06
N GLU A 20 -0.43 -26.34 -2.19
CA GLU A 20 -1.39 -26.63 -1.12
C GLU A 20 -1.19 -25.74 0.11
N TYR A 21 0.07 -25.46 0.50
CA TYR A 21 0.36 -24.75 1.75
C TYR A 21 0.72 -23.27 1.58
N PHE A 22 1.11 -22.84 0.40
CA PHE A 22 1.44 -21.43 0.14
C PHE A 22 0.50 -20.78 -0.85
N ILE A 23 0.44 -21.29 -2.06
CA ILE A 23 -0.31 -20.62 -3.13
C ILE A 23 -1.81 -20.70 -2.87
N GLN A 24 -2.35 -21.87 -2.55
CA GLN A 24 -3.78 -22.01 -2.27
C GLN A 24 -4.24 -21.22 -1.03
N PRO A 25 -3.57 -21.26 0.13
CA PRO A 25 -3.95 -20.42 1.25
C PRO A 25 -3.81 -18.91 0.96
N MET A 26 -2.77 -18.52 0.22
CA MET A 26 -2.59 -17.12 -0.20
C MET A 26 -3.75 -16.61 -1.05
N PHE A 27 -4.35 -17.48 -1.85
CA PHE A 27 -5.48 -17.15 -2.72
C PHE A 27 -6.84 -17.59 -2.16
N MET A 28 -6.87 -18.27 -1.02
CA MET A 28 -8.08 -18.82 -0.41
C MET A 28 -8.77 -17.94 0.63
N ALA A 29 -8.27 -16.75 0.91
CA ALA A 29 -9.09 -15.77 1.62
C ALA A 29 -10.31 -15.49 0.73
N GLU A 30 -11.44 -16.13 1.04
CA GLU A 30 -12.69 -16.06 0.26
C GLU A 30 -13.07 -14.61 -0.07
N ASP A 31 -12.82 -13.71 0.87
CA ASP A 31 -13.09 -12.27 0.75
C ASP A 31 -12.23 -11.59 -0.33
N ILE A 32 -11.04 -12.11 -0.63
CA ILE A 32 -10.11 -11.51 -1.60
C ILE A 32 -10.26 -12.16 -2.97
N ARG A 33 -10.54 -13.46 -3.00
CA ARG A 33 -10.65 -14.23 -4.25
C ARG A 33 -11.76 -13.75 -5.18
N GLY A 34 -12.84 -13.23 -4.61
CA GLY A 34 -13.93 -12.62 -5.38
C GLY A 34 -13.64 -11.20 -5.84
N LEU A 35 -12.64 -10.52 -5.26
CA LEU A 35 -12.36 -9.11 -5.47
C LEU A 35 -11.18 -8.82 -6.39
N ILE A 36 -10.25 -9.75 -6.48
CA ILE A 36 -8.98 -9.56 -7.18
C ILE A 36 -8.86 -10.60 -8.29
N THR A 37 -8.58 -10.14 -9.49
CA THR A 37 -8.22 -11.01 -10.60
C THR A 37 -6.76 -11.42 -10.47
N ILE A 38 -6.51 -12.72 -10.33
CA ILE A 38 -5.16 -13.26 -10.23
C ILE A 38 -4.71 -13.66 -11.62
N ARG A 39 -3.54 -13.14 -12.02
CA ARG A 39 -2.88 -13.49 -13.26
C ARG A 39 -1.60 -14.25 -12.97
N THR A 40 -1.59 -15.50 -13.30
CA THR A 40 -0.44 -16.38 -13.15
C THR A 40 0.41 -16.38 -14.43
N ASP A 41 1.66 -16.85 -14.32
CA ASP A 41 2.58 -17.06 -15.45
C ASP A 41 3.15 -15.78 -16.09
N VAL A 42 3.21 -14.68 -15.32
CA VAL A 42 3.85 -13.43 -15.75
C VAL A 42 5.33 -13.46 -15.36
N LYS A 43 6.22 -13.78 -16.30
CA LYS A 43 7.66 -13.97 -16.03
C LYS A 43 8.49 -12.69 -15.98
N GLY A 44 7.99 -11.62 -16.55
CA GLY A 44 8.70 -10.34 -16.65
C GLY A 44 7.74 -9.18 -16.76
N THR A 45 7.78 -8.45 -17.87
CA THR A 45 6.84 -7.38 -18.18
C THR A 45 5.76 -7.91 -19.12
N GLU A 46 4.51 -7.73 -18.75
CA GLU A 46 3.35 -8.00 -19.58
C GLU A 46 2.60 -6.70 -19.85
N THR A 47 2.26 -6.46 -21.11
CA THR A 47 1.49 -5.28 -21.53
C THR A 47 0.03 -5.67 -21.70
N LEU A 48 -0.84 -5.10 -20.88
CA LEU A 48 -2.27 -5.25 -20.99
C LEU A 48 -2.83 -4.15 -21.88
N ASN A 49 -3.36 -4.55 -23.02
CA ASN A 49 -3.99 -3.65 -23.97
C ASN A 49 -5.48 -3.49 -23.66
N ARG A 50 -5.93 -2.26 -23.68
CA ARG A 50 -7.32 -1.88 -23.48
C ARG A 50 -7.84 -1.11 -24.70
N ILE A 51 -8.97 -1.50 -25.21
CA ILE A 51 -9.67 -0.79 -26.29
C ILE A 51 -10.81 0.00 -25.66
N GLY A 52 -10.70 1.33 -25.69
CA GLY A 52 -11.76 2.22 -25.23
C GLY A 52 -12.96 2.21 -26.19
N ARG A 53 -14.17 2.23 -25.62
CA ARG A 53 -15.42 2.31 -26.38
C ARG A 53 -15.49 3.67 -27.09
N PRO A 54 -15.73 3.71 -28.41
CA PRO A 54 -15.92 4.97 -29.10
C PRO A 54 -17.27 5.59 -28.69
N SER A 55 -17.28 6.89 -28.48
CA SER A 55 -18.48 7.66 -28.14
C SER A 55 -18.86 8.63 -29.25
N MET A 56 -20.13 9.07 -29.26
CA MET A 56 -20.65 10.08 -30.18
C MET A 56 -20.46 9.74 -31.67
N LEU A 57 -20.72 8.49 -32.06
CA LEU A 57 -20.58 8.02 -33.42
C LEU A 57 -21.72 8.50 -34.34
N THR A 58 -22.91 8.73 -33.80
CA THR A 58 -24.08 9.14 -34.55
C THR A 58 -24.09 10.63 -34.79
N LYS A 59 -24.14 11.03 -36.05
CA LYS A 59 -24.25 12.44 -36.50
C LYS A 59 -25.32 12.56 -37.56
N PRO A 60 -26.01 13.73 -37.65
CA PRO A 60 -26.91 13.98 -38.78
C PRO A 60 -26.09 14.02 -40.06
N LYS A 61 -26.57 13.30 -41.09
CA LYS A 61 -25.94 13.27 -42.41
C LYS A 61 -26.43 14.43 -43.25
N LEU A 62 -25.68 15.52 -43.28
CA LEU A 62 -26.01 16.73 -43.98
C LEU A 62 -25.51 16.71 -45.45
N ASN A 63 -24.45 16.00 -45.74
CA ASN A 63 -23.81 15.93 -47.03
C ASN A 63 -23.64 14.50 -47.55
N PRO A 64 -23.67 14.24 -48.86
CA PRO A 64 -23.29 12.96 -49.42
C PRO A 64 -21.79 12.72 -49.23
N GLY A 65 -21.41 11.49 -48.88
CA GLY A 65 -19.99 11.14 -48.63
C GLY A 65 -19.79 10.46 -47.29
N PHE A 66 -18.59 9.95 -47.01
CA PHE A 66 -18.19 9.34 -45.74
C PHE A 66 -17.65 10.44 -44.82
N THR A 67 -18.33 10.63 -43.69
CA THR A 67 -17.88 11.57 -42.66
C THR A 67 -17.56 10.78 -41.41
N PRO A 68 -16.27 10.50 -41.13
CA PRO A 68 -15.87 9.74 -39.96
C PRO A 68 -16.23 10.47 -38.68
N ALA A 69 -16.68 9.72 -37.68
CA ALA A 69 -16.96 10.24 -36.36
C ALA A 69 -16.32 9.30 -35.32
N GLY A 70 -15.44 9.84 -34.48
CA GLY A 70 -14.79 9.08 -33.44
C GLY A 70 -13.80 8.00 -33.94
N GLY A 71 -13.17 7.32 -33.01
CA GLY A 71 -12.25 6.21 -33.25
C GLY A 71 -12.10 5.38 -31.98
N PHE A 72 -11.54 4.20 -32.12
CA PHE A 72 -11.13 3.40 -30.96
C PHE A 72 -9.89 4.03 -30.32
N ASN A 73 -9.91 4.17 -29.02
CA ASN A 73 -8.72 4.58 -28.26
C ASN A 73 -8.08 3.33 -27.66
N LEU A 74 -6.82 3.09 -28.01
CA LEU A 74 -6.05 1.98 -27.46
C LEU A 74 -5.17 2.51 -26.34
N THR A 75 -5.37 2.03 -25.12
CA THR A 75 -4.52 2.31 -23.98
C THR A 75 -3.83 1.01 -23.54
N TYR A 76 -2.68 1.12 -22.96
CA TYR A 76 -1.94 -0.01 -22.43
C TYR A 76 -1.48 0.25 -21.01
N THR A 77 -1.33 -0.82 -20.25
CA THR A 77 -0.77 -0.80 -18.90
C THR A 77 0.28 -1.90 -18.82
N ASP A 78 1.51 -1.53 -18.54
CA ASP A 78 2.60 -2.48 -18.34
C ASP A 78 2.65 -2.95 -16.90
N ILE A 79 2.69 -4.25 -16.71
CA ILE A 79 2.82 -4.89 -15.42
C ILE A 79 4.17 -5.59 -15.39
N THR A 80 5.09 -5.08 -14.58
CA THR A 80 6.43 -5.67 -14.40
C THR A 80 6.51 -6.30 -13.03
N VAL A 81 6.56 -7.63 -12.98
CA VAL A 81 6.69 -8.37 -11.72
C VAL A 81 8.09 -8.22 -11.13
N LYS A 82 8.16 -8.03 -9.82
CA LYS A 82 9.40 -7.87 -9.05
C LYS A 82 9.66 -9.10 -8.18
N PRO A 83 10.92 -9.53 -8.03
CA PRO A 83 11.28 -10.65 -7.18
C PRO A 83 11.04 -10.30 -5.71
N MET A 84 10.44 -11.24 -4.99
CA MET A 84 10.17 -11.18 -3.57
C MET A 84 10.71 -12.45 -2.90
N SER A 85 11.16 -12.34 -1.67
CA SER A 85 11.58 -13.48 -0.87
C SER A 85 10.94 -13.45 0.52
N LEU A 86 10.52 -14.61 0.99
CA LEU A 86 10.19 -14.85 2.37
C LEU A 86 11.31 -15.70 2.95
N GLU A 87 12.09 -15.12 3.83
CA GLU A 87 13.24 -15.77 4.45
C GLU A 87 13.14 -15.65 5.96
N PHE A 88 13.29 -16.77 6.64
CA PHE A 88 13.38 -16.77 8.10
C PHE A 88 14.26 -17.91 8.60
N GLU A 89 14.77 -17.75 9.79
CA GLU A 89 15.55 -18.76 10.48
C GLU A 89 14.97 -19.01 11.87
N GLN A 90 15.03 -20.26 12.30
CA GLN A 90 14.52 -20.69 13.59
C GLN A 90 15.49 -21.60 14.30
N ASN A 91 15.75 -21.28 15.57
CA ASN A 91 16.49 -22.14 16.47
C ASN A 91 15.51 -23.03 17.25
N SER A 92 15.68 -24.35 17.18
CA SER A 92 14.85 -25.32 17.91
C SER A 92 14.95 -25.16 19.42
N ARG A 93 16.12 -24.74 19.92
CA ARG A 93 16.33 -24.51 21.36
C ARG A 93 15.42 -23.43 21.96
N ALA A 94 14.90 -22.51 21.15
CA ALA A 94 13.93 -21.52 21.61
C ALA A 94 12.60 -22.15 22.09
N PHE A 95 12.34 -23.39 21.72
CA PHE A 95 11.13 -24.13 22.10
C PHE A 95 11.35 -25.10 23.26
N TYR A 96 12.58 -25.20 23.80
CA TYR A 96 12.83 -25.98 25.02
C TYR A 96 12.00 -25.41 26.18
N GLY A 97 11.37 -26.29 26.93
CA GLY A 97 10.48 -25.93 28.03
C GLY A 97 8.99 -25.83 27.63
N SER A 98 8.64 -26.11 26.35
CA SER A 98 7.25 -26.08 25.90
C SER A 98 6.90 -27.25 24.94
N ILE A 99 6.93 -27.01 23.66
CA ILE A 99 6.52 -27.94 22.61
C ILE A 99 7.54 -29.10 22.48
N VAL A 100 8.82 -28.80 22.62
CA VAL A 100 9.90 -29.77 22.44
C VAL A 100 9.81 -30.87 23.50
N GLU A 101 9.55 -30.54 24.76
CA GLU A 101 9.39 -31.53 25.84
C GLU A 101 8.19 -32.43 25.61
N GLN A 102 7.08 -31.92 25.11
CA GLN A 102 5.92 -32.72 24.74
C GLN A 102 6.22 -33.67 23.59
N LEU A 103 7.02 -33.23 22.61
CA LEU A 103 7.42 -34.07 21.48
C LEU A 103 8.40 -35.17 21.90
N LEU A 104 9.38 -34.84 22.74
CA LEU A 104 10.30 -35.83 23.32
C LEU A 104 9.54 -36.87 24.18
N ALA A 105 8.56 -36.42 24.98
CA ALA A 105 7.69 -37.29 25.75
C ALA A 105 6.82 -38.19 24.84
N SER A 106 6.56 -37.79 23.61
CA SER A 106 5.83 -38.57 22.60
C SER A 106 6.73 -39.54 21.82
N GLY A 107 8.01 -39.66 22.17
CA GLY A 107 8.94 -40.65 21.60
C GLY A 107 9.76 -40.17 20.41
N TYR A 108 9.79 -38.88 20.12
CA TYR A 108 10.70 -38.31 19.11
C TYR A 108 12.14 -38.28 19.62
N LYS A 109 13.11 -38.48 18.74
CA LYS A 109 14.52 -38.36 19.10
C LYS A 109 14.92 -36.89 19.21
N GLU A 110 15.76 -36.56 20.17
CA GLU A 110 16.27 -35.23 20.41
C GLU A 110 16.90 -34.58 19.14
N ASP A 111 17.70 -35.35 18.42
CA ASP A 111 18.33 -34.94 17.16
C ASP A 111 17.33 -34.57 16.06
N ASP A 112 16.21 -35.30 15.96
CA ASP A 112 15.16 -35.04 14.98
C ASP A 112 14.34 -33.80 15.35
N VAL A 113 14.16 -33.55 16.63
CA VAL A 113 13.48 -32.37 17.15
C VAL A 113 14.38 -31.15 17.04
N GLU A 114 15.66 -31.26 17.41
CA GLU A 114 16.63 -30.17 17.33
C GLU A 114 16.83 -29.69 15.90
N GLN A 115 16.88 -30.61 14.95
CA GLN A 115 17.02 -30.29 13.54
C GLN A 115 15.68 -30.07 12.81
N MET A 116 14.55 -30.16 13.52
CA MET A 116 13.20 -30.08 12.96
C MET A 116 13.00 -31.00 11.75
N LYS A 117 13.59 -32.20 11.79
CA LYS A 117 13.53 -33.17 10.70
C LYS A 117 12.26 -34.00 10.68
N SER A 118 11.54 -34.08 11.81
CA SER A 118 10.34 -34.90 11.88
C SER A 118 9.26 -34.34 10.93
N PRO A 119 8.74 -35.17 10.01
CA PRO A 119 7.66 -34.77 9.11
C PRO A 119 6.41 -34.29 9.86
N ASP A 120 6.13 -34.84 11.03
CA ASP A 120 4.96 -34.50 11.83
C ASP A 120 5.05 -33.06 12.41
N ILE A 121 6.22 -32.69 12.92
CA ILE A 121 6.43 -31.32 13.44
C ILE A 121 6.33 -30.33 12.30
N TRP A 122 6.98 -30.62 11.18
CA TRP A 122 6.98 -29.80 10.00
C TRP A 122 5.57 -29.62 9.45
N ASN A 123 4.88 -30.72 9.15
CA ASN A 123 3.58 -30.68 8.47
C ASN A 123 2.44 -30.21 9.38
N LYS A 124 2.48 -30.54 10.67
CA LYS A 124 1.36 -30.25 11.59
C LYS A 124 1.47 -28.89 12.28
N VAL A 125 2.68 -28.37 12.46
CA VAL A 125 2.89 -27.15 13.25
C VAL A 125 3.54 -26.04 12.42
N MET A 126 4.68 -26.31 11.79
CA MET A 126 5.46 -25.26 11.15
C MET A 126 4.86 -24.78 9.84
N LEU A 127 4.49 -25.68 8.95
CA LEU A 127 3.94 -25.31 7.64
C LEU A 127 2.65 -24.48 7.73
N PRO A 128 1.65 -24.83 8.55
CA PRO A 128 0.45 -24.00 8.69
C PRO A 128 0.75 -22.58 9.20
N LEU A 129 1.66 -22.45 10.17
CA LEU A 129 2.04 -21.13 10.70
C LEU A 129 2.78 -20.28 9.68
N ILE A 130 3.68 -20.89 8.91
CA ILE A 130 4.40 -20.19 7.84
C ILE A 130 3.44 -19.80 6.73
N ALA A 131 2.53 -20.69 6.35
CA ALA A 131 1.53 -20.42 5.33
C ALA A 131 0.62 -19.24 5.74
N GLN A 132 0.16 -19.20 6.98
CA GLN A 132 -0.64 -18.11 7.51
C GLN A 132 0.15 -16.80 7.55
N ALA A 133 1.38 -16.81 8.05
CA ALA A 133 2.24 -15.64 8.06
C ALA A 133 2.53 -15.12 6.64
N GLY A 134 2.80 -16.03 5.70
CA GLY A 134 3.00 -15.69 4.30
C GLY A 134 1.75 -15.10 3.64
N GLN A 135 0.57 -15.61 3.98
CA GLN A 135 -0.71 -15.07 3.54
C GLN A 135 -0.92 -13.64 4.04
N ASP A 136 -0.73 -13.40 5.34
CA ASP A 136 -0.86 -12.07 5.94
C ASP A 136 0.13 -11.07 5.32
N ASP A 137 1.36 -11.51 5.09
CA ASP A 137 2.40 -10.70 4.45
C ASP A 137 2.09 -10.40 2.98
N LEU A 138 1.58 -11.36 2.24
CA LEU A 138 1.17 -11.13 0.85
C LEU A 138 0.03 -10.10 0.77
N ILE A 139 -1.01 -10.25 1.61
CA ILE A 139 -2.13 -9.32 1.66
C ILE A 139 -1.64 -7.92 2.03
N ARG A 140 -0.75 -7.81 3.03
CA ARG A 140 -0.11 -6.56 3.41
C ARG A 140 0.60 -5.90 2.24
N GLN A 141 1.47 -6.63 1.57
CA GLN A 141 2.21 -6.15 0.41
C GLN A 141 1.29 -5.79 -0.75
N MET A 142 0.29 -6.62 -1.04
CA MET A 142 -0.66 -6.40 -2.12
C MET A 142 -1.40 -5.05 -2.00
N PHE A 143 -1.77 -4.66 -0.79
CA PHE A 143 -2.45 -3.38 -0.58
C PHE A 143 -1.50 -2.22 -0.30
N PHE A 144 -0.47 -2.39 0.51
CA PHE A 144 0.31 -1.30 1.08
C PHE A 144 1.77 -1.22 0.64
N ALA A 145 2.23 -2.10 -0.25
CA ALA A 145 3.60 -2.00 -0.76
C ALA A 145 3.83 -0.67 -1.48
N ASN A 146 4.99 -0.07 -1.23
CA ASN A 146 5.40 1.20 -1.82
C ASN A 146 6.92 1.20 -2.00
N PRO A 147 7.44 1.21 -3.23
CA PRO A 147 8.89 1.20 -3.50
C PRO A 147 9.67 2.34 -2.83
N TYR A 148 8.98 3.39 -2.43
CA TYR A 148 9.55 4.56 -1.75
C TYR A 148 9.15 4.63 -0.28
N ALA A 149 8.63 3.55 0.31
CA ALA A 149 8.30 3.52 1.74
C ALA A 149 9.56 3.73 2.57
N GLU A 150 9.50 4.66 3.51
CA GLU A 150 10.55 4.89 4.48
C GLU A 150 10.09 4.47 5.87
N GLU A 151 11.04 4.04 6.70
CA GLU A 151 10.80 3.81 8.11
C GLU A 151 10.36 5.09 8.81
N PHE A 152 9.48 4.96 9.80
CA PHE A 152 9.03 6.10 10.60
C PHE A 152 9.70 6.10 11.97
N SER A 153 10.24 7.25 12.36
CA SER A 153 10.66 7.54 13.73
C SER A 153 9.82 8.69 14.27
N ASN A 154 9.08 8.43 15.35
CA ASN A 154 8.14 9.41 15.93
C ASN A 154 7.15 10.01 14.91
N GLY A 155 6.77 9.23 13.92
CA GLY A 155 5.83 9.64 12.89
C GLY A 155 6.42 10.47 11.74
N ILE A 156 7.74 10.55 11.65
CA ILE A 156 8.48 11.27 10.61
C ILE A 156 9.27 10.26 9.78
N PRO A 157 9.23 10.32 8.43
CA PRO A 157 10.07 9.49 7.59
C PRO A 157 11.55 9.73 7.84
N THR A 158 12.36 8.67 7.91
CA THR A 158 13.77 8.74 8.33
C THR A 158 14.76 8.82 7.18
N GLY A 159 14.35 8.60 5.95
CA GLY A 159 15.25 8.46 4.82
C GLY A 159 15.78 7.05 4.59
N VAL A 160 15.48 6.13 5.47
CA VAL A 160 15.82 4.71 5.34
C VAL A 160 14.61 3.99 4.74
N LEU A 161 14.84 3.21 3.68
CA LEU A 161 13.77 2.43 3.05
C LEU A 161 13.28 1.35 4.01
N ASP A 162 11.96 1.25 4.17
CA ASP A 162 11.35 0.17 4.92
C ASP A 162 11.29 -1.10 4.07
N SER A 163 12.15 -2.05 4.39
CA SER A 163 12.24 -3.34 3.68
C SER A 163 10.94 -4.15 3.72
N ASN A 164 10.08 -3.91 4.71
CA ASN A 164 8.80 -4.61 4.85
C ASN A 164 7.74 -4.15 3.83
N TYR A 165 7.91 -2.97 3.25
CA TYR A 165 6.94 -2.38 2.32
C TYR A 165 7.53 -2.00 0.96
N SER A 166 8.85 -1.95 0.80
CA SER A 166 9.53 -1.43 -0.39
C SER A 166 9.60 -2.40 -1.58
N GLY A 167 8.91 -3.53 -1.55
CA GLY A 167 8.98 -4.56 -2.59
C GLY A 167 8.48 -4.09 -3.96
N TYR A 168 7.20 -3.96 -4.13
CA TYR A 168 6.52 -3.52 -5.36
C TYR A 168 5.48 -2.44 -5.05
N THR A 169 4.66 -2.05 -6.01
CA THR A 169 3.63 -1.03 -5.76
C THR A 169 2.30 -1.71 -5.47
N GLY A 170 1.75 -1.53 -4.26
CA GLY A 170 0.46 -2.06 -3.83
C GLY A 170 -0.73 -1.21 -4.31
N PHE A 171 -1.96 -1.76 -4.20
CA PHE A 171 -3.17 -1.09 -4.67
C PHE A 171 -3.39 0.29 -4.04
N MET A 172 -3.22 0.42 -2.72
CA MET A 172 -3.39 1.70 -2.03
C MET A 172 -2.40 2.74 -2.53
N THR A 173 -1.17 2.33 -2.80
CA THR A 173 -0.13 3.22 -3.31
C THR A 173 -0.43 3.65 -4.74
N TRP A 174 -0.89 2.74 -5.60
CA TRP A 174 -1.34 3.09 -6.95
C TRP A 174 -2.48 4.11 -6.92
N LEU A 175 -3.54 3.80 -6.17
CA LEU A 175 -4.74 4.64 -6.10
C LEU A 175 -4.45 6.02 -5.51
N GLN A 176 -3.62 6.10 -4.46
CA GLN A 176 -3.22 7.38 -3.88
C GLN A 176 -2.37 8.22 -4.83
N ASN A 177 -1.41 7.60 -5.51
CA ASN A 177 -0.54 8.30 -6.44
C ASN A 177 -1.31 8.81 -7.66
N ASP A 178 -2.19 7.99 -8.23
CA ASP A 178 -2.98 8.35 -9.41
C ASP A 178 -4.05 9.41 -9.08
N LEU A 179 -4.62 9.34 -7.88
CA LEU A 179 -5.54 10.38 -7.41
C LEU A 179 -4.80 11.69 -7.15
N TYR A 180 -3.64 11.64 -6.48
CA TYR A 180 -2.81 12.81 -6.23
C TYR A 180 -2.26 13.42 -7.53
N GLY A 181 -1.90 12.59 -8.50
CA GLY A 181 -1.45 13.00 -9.84
C GLY A 181 -2.56 13.44 -10.79
N GLY A 182 -3.82 13.39 -10.38
CA GLY A 182 -4.97 13.76 -11.20
C GLY A 182 -5.28 12.77 -12.34
N VAL A 183 -4.77 11.56 -12.26
CA VAL A 183 -5.06 10.49 -13.22
C VAL A 183 -6.44 9.89 -12.99
N ILE A 184 -6.84 9.76 -11.71
CA ILE A 184 -8.23 9.51 -11.32
C ILE A 184 -8.92 10.87 -11.25
N PRO A 185 -10.07 11.06 -11.92
CA PRO A 185 -10.82 12.31 -11.87
C PRO A 185 -11.17 12.74 -10.44
N SER A 186 -11.06 14.03 -10.16
CA SER A 186 -11.38 14.56 -8.83
C SER A 186 -12.84 14.34 -8.41
N GLY A 187 -13.76 14.20 -9.37
CA GLY A 187 -15.15 13.83 -9.10
C GLY A 187 -15.36 12.40 -8.59
N GLN A 188 -14.36 11.55 -8.71
CA GLN A 188 -14.35 10.18 -8.18
C GLN A 188 -13.66 10.09 -6.80
N HIS A 189 -13.42 11.22 -6.15
CA HIS A 189 -12.88 11.29 -4.80
C HIS A 189 -13.83 12.03 -3.87
N VAL A 190 -14.14 11.39 -2.76
CA VAL A 190 -14.96 11.93 -1.66
C VAL A 190 -14.05 12.20 -0.46
N SER A 191 -14.10 13.42 0.07
CA SER A 191 -13.41 13.73 1.32
C SER A 191 -14.19 13.17 2.52
N VAL A 192 -13.45 12.72 3.52
CA VAL A 192 -14.03 12.16 4.75
C VAL A 192 -13.74 13.11 5.90
N ALA A 193 -14.80 13.60 6.54
CA ALA A 193 -14.67 14.49 7.66
C ALA A 193 -14.36 13.73 8.96
N SER A 194 -13.44 14.25 9.74
CA SER A 194 -13.11 13.76 11.07
C SER A 194 -13.45 14.83 12.12
N ALA A 195 -13.68 14.41 13.35
CA ALA A 195 -13.96 15.31 14.48
C ALA A 195 -12.83 16.34 14.70
N THR A 196 -11.61 15.99 14.30
CA THR A 196 -10.47 16.92 14.27
C THR A 196 -10.12 17.22 12.84
N SER A 197 -10.17 18.50 12.46
CA SER A 197 -9.76 18.94 11.11
C SER A 197 -8.28 18.64 10.87
N GLN A 198 -8.00 17.95 9.79
CA GLN A 198 -6.64 17.61 9.40
C GLN A 198 -5.93 18.80 8.78
N VAL A 199 -4.65 18.98 9.11
CA VAL A 199 -3.83 20.09 8.61
C VAL A 199 -2.53 19.54 8.02
N LYS A 200 -2.07 20.13 6.91
CA LYS A 200 -0.73 19.87 6.35
C LYS A 200 0.31 20.59 7.19
N GLN A 201 1.45 19.98 7.39
CA GLN A 201 2.58 20.71 7.93
C GLN A 201 3.19 21.60 6.85
N GLU A 202 3.54 22.81 7.25
CA GLU A 202 4.21 23.79 6.39
C GLU A 202 5.36 24.46 7.14
N ALA A 203 6.41 24.82 6.41
CA ALA A 203 7.51 25.65 6.89
C ALA A 203 8.12 26.43 5.72
N ILE A 204 8.48 27.67 5.94
CA ILE A 204 9.14 28.54 4.96
C ILE A 204 10.51 28.90 5.50
N HIS A 205 11.55 28.47 4.80
CA HIS A 205 12.94 28.79 5.09
C HIS A 205 13.40 29.92 4.17
N THR A 206 13.57 31.11 4.70
CA THR A 206 14.03 32.29 3.95
C THR A 206 15.51 32.53 4.18
N TYR A 207 16.28 32.41 3.13
CA TYR A 207 17.71 32.62 3.15
C TYR A 207 18.06 34.11 3.02
N THR A 208 18.91 34.60 3.91
CA THR A 208 19.53 35.93 3.86
C THR A 208 21.03 35.77 3.70
N LYS A 209 21.56 36.37 2.64
CA LYS A 209 22.96 36.29 2.27
C LYS A 209 23.88 36.92 3.30
N GLY A 210 24.98 36.21 3.60
CA GLY A 210 26.19 36.73 4.22
C GLY A 210 27.41 36.52 3.31
N THR A 211 28.54 36.15 3.89
CA THR A 211 29.74 35.68 3.13
C THR A 211 29.68 34.15 3.05
N ASP A 212 28.78 33.65 2.23
CA ASP A 212 28.42 32.23 2.22
C ASP A 212 28.99 31.49 1.00
N THR A 213 29.35 30.22 1.20
CA THR A 213 29.81 29.33 0.15
C THR A 213 28.74 28.31 -0.25
N ALA A 214 27.86 27.93 0.68
CA ALA A 214 26.75 26.98 0.41
C ALA A 214 25.60 27.16 1.39
N ILE A 215 24.42 26.70 0.98
CA ILE A 215 23.24 26.53 1.81
C ILE A 215 22.88 25.06 1.89
N THR A 216 22.43 24.59 3.04
CA THR A 216 21.99 23.21 3.27
C THR A 216 20.62 23.22 3.91
N ILE A 217 19.67 22.51 3.31
CA ILE A 217 18.37 22.22 3.95
C ILE A 217 18.30 20.72 4.18
N THR A 218 18.12 20.33 5.43
CA THR A 218 17.96 18.93 5.83
C THR A 218 16.48 18.64 6.01
N ILE A 219 15.95 17.71 5.22
CA ILE A 219 14.54 17.29 5.28
C ILE A 219 14.51 15.82 5.69
N ASN A 220 13.83 15.52 6.80
CA ASN A 220 13.71 14.17 7.34
C ASN A 220 15.08 13.45 7.43
N GLY A 221 16.06 14.12 8.01
CA GLY A 221 17.41 13.58 8.21
C GLY A 221 18.32 13.55 6.98
N VAL A 222 17.84 13.89 5.79
CA VAL A 222 18.65 13.94 4.57
C VAL A 222 18.98 15.38 4.21
N ALA A 223 20.28 15.64 4.07
CA ALA A 223 20.80 16.96 3.74
C ALA A 223 20.85 17.20 2.22
N TYR A 224 20.38 18.36 1.80
CA TYR A 224 20.40 18.82 0.42
C TYR A 224 21.19 20.12 0.36
N GLU A 225 22.38 20.03 -0.18
CA GLU A 225 23.34 21.15 -0.26
C GLU A 225 23.35 21.78 -1.64
N GLN A 226 23.41 23.12 -1.69
CA GLN A 226 23.58 23.91 -2.90
C GLN A 226 24.65 24.97 -2.68
N ALA A 227 25.61 25.01 -3.58
CA ALA A 227 26.59 26.08 -3.59
C ALA A 227 25.92 27.45 -3.79
N TYR A 228 26.45 28.46 -3.12
CA TYR A 228 25.96 29.83 -3.29
C TYR A 228 26.17 30.31 -4.73
N ASP A 229 25.16 30.98 -5.28
CA ASP A 229 25.23 31.68 -6.55
C ASP A 229 25.12 33.20 -6.30
N THR A 230 24.92 33.97 -7.32
CA THR A 230 24.99 35.44 -7.36
C THR A 230 24.10 36.16 -6.35
N SER A 231 22.98 35.60 -5.95
CA SER A 231 22.04 36.17 -4.98
C SER A 231 21.29 35.10 -4.19
N ALA A 232 20.65 35.48 -3.09
CA ALA A 232 19.79 34.58 -2.32
C ALA A 232 18.63 33.99 -3.16
N ALA A 233 18.05 34.80 -4.04
CA ALA A 233 16.97 34.38 -4.95
C ALA A 233 17.44 33.33 -5.96
N VAL A 234 18.61 33.58 -6.58
CA VAL A 234 19.19 32.64 -7.57
C VAL A 234 19.62 31.35 -6.87
N THR A 235 20.24 31.44 -5.70
CA THR A 235 20.65 30.26 -4.93
C THR A 235 19.46 29.40 -4.51
N ALA A 236 18.35 29.99 -4.05
CA ALA A 236 17.14 29.25 -3.69
C ALA A 236 16.49 28.59 -4.94
N THR A 237 16.50 29.28 -6.08
CA THR A 237 16.01 28.71 -7.34
C THR A 237 16.91 27.56 -7.83
N ALA A 238 18.23 27.70 -7.74
CA ALA A 238 19.19 26.66 -8.08
C ALA A 238 19.03 25.44 -7.18
N TRP A 239 18.83 25.65 -5.87
CA TRP A 239 18.56 24.58 -4.91
C TRP A 239 17.29 23.78 -5.30
N LEU A 240 16.20 24.48 -5.64
CA LEU A 240 14.97 23.82 -6.10
C LEU A 240 15.19 23.02 -7.37
N ASN A 241 15.84 23.60 -8.37
CA ASN A 241 16.10 22.92 -9.63
C ASN A 241 16.94 21.66 -9.46
N ALA A 242 17.90 21.69 -8.54
CA ALA A 242 18.78 20.55 -8.26
C ALA A 242 18.07 19.44 -7.45
N HIS A 243 17.23 19.79 -6.49
CA HIS A 243 16.79 18.85 -5.47
C HIS A 243 15.29 18.54 -5.46
N LYS A 244 14.43 19.38 -6.06
CA LYS A 244 12.96 19.25 -6.03
C LYS A 244 12.50 17.85 -6.44
N ALA A 245 12.96 17.35 -7.59
CA ALA A 245 12.51 16.07 -8.10
C ALA A 245 12.88 14.91 -7.15
N THR A 246 14.08 14.94 -6.58
CA THR A 246 14.56 13.94 -5.63
C THR A 246 13.78 13.99 -4.31
N ILE A 247 13.55 15.19 -3.78
CA ILE A 247 12.80 15.40 -2.54
C ILE A 247 11.34 14.95 -2.71
N GLU A 248 10.71 15.34 -3.81
CA GLU A 248 9.29 15.01 -4.05
C GLU A 248 9.06 13.53 -4.39
N ALA A 249 10.05 12.83 -4.96
CA ALA A 249 9.97 11.40 -5.18
C ALA A 249 10.14 10.58 -3.88
N ARG A 250 10.88 11.13 -2.91
CA ARG A 250 11.21 10.47 -1.66
C ARG A 250 9.97 10.26 -0.78
N ALA A 251 9.91 9.13 -0.08
CA ALA A 251 8.78 8.69 0.75
C ALA A 251 7.43 8.60 0.00
N GLY A 252 7.43 8.72 -1.33
CA GLY A 252 6.22 8.63 -2.14
C GLY A 252 5.16 9.64 -1.72
N ILE A 253 3.95 9.17 -1.43
CA ILE A 253 2.83 10.01 -1.02
C ILE A 253 3.00 10.57 0.41
N ASN A 254 3.82 9.94 1.26
CA ASN A 254 4.14 10.40 2.61
C ASN A 254 5.29 11.43 2.63
N GLY A 255 5.72 11.89 1.49
CA GLY A 255 6.77 12.89 1.33
C GLY A 255 6.27 14.33 1.44
N VAL A 256 7.13 15.24 0.97
CA VAL A 256 6.88 16.68 0.96
C VAL A 256 6.92 17.24 -0.46
N ILE A 257 6.38 18.43 -0.62
CA ILE A 257 6.48 19.27 -1.82
C ILE A 257 7.36 20.48 -1.47
N VAL A 258 8.20 20.89 -2.38
CA VAL A 258 9.02 22.09 -2.24
C VAL A 258 8.73 23.10 -3.32
N THR A 259 8.56 24.36 -2.90
CA THR A 259 8.24 25.49 -3.81
C THR A 259 9.02 26.73 -3.39
N ASN A 260 9.13 27.70 -4.32
CA ASN A 260 9.70 29.02 -4.03
C ASN A 260 8.56 30.06 -4.01
N PRO A 261 8.03 30.44 -2.85
CA PRO A 261 6.92 31.38 -2.73
C PRO A 261 7.36 32.83 -2.94
N SER A 262 8.62 33.15 -2.67
CA SER A 262 9.18 34.49 -2.81
C SER A 262 10.71 34.44 -2.93
N SER A 263 11.32 35.57 -3.28
CA SER A 263 12.77 35.70 -3.46
C SER A 263 13.56 35.17 -2.25
N GLY A 264 14.41 34.17 -2.47
CA GLY A 264 15.25 33.56 -1.43
C GLY A 264 14.52 32.64 -0.45
N ALA A 265 13.23 32.39 -0.64
CA ALA A 265 12.43 31.55 0.22
C ALA A 265 12.21 30.14 -0.37
N ILE A 266 12.28 29.13 0.47
CA ILE A 266 11.97 27.74 0.13
C ILE A 266 10.84 27.30 1.07
N LYS A 267 9.67 27.05 0.51
CA LYS A 267 8.51 26.55 1.23
C LYS A 267 8.46 25.03 1.11
N ILE A 268 8.34 24.35 2.25
CA ILE A 268 8.21 22.92 2.38
C ILE A 268 6.82 22.63 2.91
N VAL A 269 6.08 21.72 2.25
CA VAL A 269 4.69 21.37 2.61
C VAL A 269 4.54 19.87 2.52
N SER A 270 3.90 19.25 3.51
CA SER A 270 3.55 17.83 3.43
C SER A 270 2.57 17.55 2.29
N LYS A 271 2.73 16.42 1.58
CA LYS A 271 1.80 16.02 0.50
C LYS A 271 0.40 15.77 1.04
N LEU A 272 0.31 15.03 2.14
CA LEU A 272 -0.95 14.69 2.79
C LEU A 272 -1.16 15.49 4.07
N LYS A 273 -2.41 15.79 4.39
CA LYS A 273 -2.81 16.33 5.69
C LYS A 273 -2.53 15.29 6.79
N GLY A 274 -1.99 15.76 7.91
CA GLY A 274 -1.63 14.89 9.04
C GLY A 274 -0.22 14.30 8.97
N GLN A 275 0.48 14.48 7.84
CA GLN A 275 1.86 14.05 7.70
C GLN A 275 2.82 15.06 8.29
N SER A 276 3.63 14.61 9.26
CA SER A 276 4.72 15.40 9.85
C SER A 276 6.03 15.21 9.10
N PHE A 277 6.85 16.25 9.08
CA PHE A 277 8.23 16.20 8.60
C PHE A 277 9.14 17.04 9.51
N THR A 278 10.44 16.80 9.45
CA THR A 278 11.45 17.71 10.03
C THR A 278 12.14 18.46 8.91
N ALA A 279 12.35 19.75 9.12
CA ALA A 279 13.17 20.57 8.22
C ALA A 279 14.06 21.48 9.03
N THR A 280 15.35 21.43 8.77
CA THR A 280 16.34 22.35 9.34
C THR A 280 17.16 22.97 8.22
N SER A 281 17.64 24.16 8.44
CA SER A 281 18.46 24.87 7.46
C SER A 281 19.75 25.38 8.09
N ALA A 282 20.82 25.32 7.34
CA ALA A 282 22.14 25.75 7.73
C ALA A 282 22.83 26.50 6.57
N VAL A 283 23.79 27.33 6.90
CA VAL A 283 24.61 28.07 5.95
C VAL A 283 26.07 27.81 6.24
N THR A 284 26.87 27.60 5.20
CA THR A 284 28.33 27.55 5.33
C THR A 284 28.90 28.95 5.12
N GLY A 285 28.95 29.74 6.20
CA GLY A 285 29.32 31.15 6.16
C GLY A 285 28.65 31.96 7.27
N THR A 286 28.39 33.24 6.99
CA THR A 286 27.81 34.19 7.95
C THR A 286 26.36 34.54 7.70
N GLY A 287 25.76 34.03 6.61
CA GLY A 287 24.35 34.20 6.30
C GLY A 287 23.44 33.51 7.31
N THR A 288 22.15 33.74 7.18
CA THR A 288 21.16 33.20 8.12
C THR A 288 19.95 32.67 7.38
N PHE A 289 19.25 31.74 8.02
CA PHE A 289 17.90 31.35 7.65
C PHE A 289 16.90 31.85 8.69
N ALA A 290 15.83 32.45 8.21
CA ALA A 290 14.64 32.68 9.02
C ALA A 290 13.59 31.64 8.67
N VAL A 291 13.08 30.94 9.68
CA VAL A 291 11.96 30.00 9.50
C VAL A 291 10.68 30.72 9.93
N THR A 292 9.71 30.72 9.00
CA THR A 292 8.43 31.43 9.18
C THR A 292 7.28 30.56 8.66
N GLY A 293 6.04 30.94 8.94
CA GLY A 293 4.85 30.24 8.44
C GLY A 293 4.79 28.77 8.87
N GLU A 294 5.34 28.46 10.06
CA GLU A 294 5.29 27.10 10.58
C GLU A 294 3.86 26.73 10.98
N VAL A 295 3.37 25.68 10.36
CA VAL A 295 2.08 25.06 10.68
C VAL A 295 2.35 23.60 11.01
N ALA A 296 1.95 23.16 12.20
CA ALA A 296 2.11 21.76 12.60
C ALA A 296 1.08 20.87 11.90
N ALA A 297 1.49 19.65 11.56
CA ALA A 297 0.58 18.65 11.05
C ALA A 297 -0.45 18.24 12.11
N VAL A 298 -1.72 18.12 11.70
CA VAL A 298 -2.79 17.61 12.56
C VAL A 298 -3.39 16.37 11.89
N LYS A 299 -3.29 15.22 12.58
CA LYS A 299 -3.85 13.95 12.10
C LYS A 299 -5.39 13.94 12.23
N ALA A 300 -6.04 13.06 11.46
CA ALA A 300 -7.45 12.78 11.62
C ALA A 300 -7.75 12.28 13.04
N GLY A 301 -8.81 12.80 13.65
CA GLY A 301 -9.43 12.22 14.82
C GLY A 301 -10.37 11.07 14.47
N SER A 302 -11.31 10.75 15.36
CA SER A 302 -12.43 9.86 15.06
C SER A 302 -13.31 10.44 13.95
N LEU A 303 -14.09 9.58 13.28
CA LEU A 303 -15.10 10.05 12.32
C LEU A 303 -16.15 10.92 13.02
N ALA A 304 -16.65 11.92 12.30
CA ALA A 304 -17.82 12.66 12.71
C ALA A 304 -19.05 11.73 12.79
N SER A 305 -20.08 12.14 13.52
CA SER A 305 -21.34 11.38 13.55
C SER A 305 -21.96 11.30 12.18
N ASN A 306 -22.43 10.13 11.80
CA ASN A 306 -23.08 9.83 10.51
C ASN A 306 -22.18 9.99 9.28
N GLU A 307 -20.88 10.26 9.45
CA GLU A 307 -19.96 10.55 8.34
C GLU A 307 -19.82 9.37 7.37
N ALA A 308 -19.81 8.14 7.89
CA ALA A 308 -19.69 6.97 7.02
C ALA A 308 -20.89 6.82 6.08
N ASP A 309 -22.10 7.10 6.56
CA ASP A 309 -23.33 7.05 5.76
C ASP A 309 -23.30 8.11 4.66
N THR A 310 -23.02 9.37 5.04
CA THR A 310 -22.89 10.50 4.10
C THR A 310 -21.78 10.25 3.06
N THR A 311 -20.66 9.65 3.49
CA THR A 311 -19.56 9.33 2.59
C THR A 311 -19.97 8.26 1.58
N LEU A 312 -20.63 7.18 2.00
CA LEU A 312 -21.07 6.12 1.10
C LEU A 312 -22.12 6.62 0.10
N GLU A 313 -23.07 7.45 0.54
CA GLU A 313 -24.04 8.12 -0.33
C GLU A 313 -23.32 8.99 -1.38
N SER A 314 -22.38 9.83 -0.95
CA SER A 314 -21.59 10.66 -1.86
C SER A 314 -20.72 9.84 -2.82
N MET A 315 -20.26 8.67 -2.42
CA MET A 315 -19.54 7.75 -3.30
C MET A 315 -20.46 7.16 -4.38
N LEU A 316 -21.73 6.86 -4.06
CA LEU A 316 -22.71 6.41 -5.04
C LEU A 316 -23.09 7.53 -6.03
N ASP A 317 -23.21 8.76 -5.55
CA ASP A 317 -23.43 9.92 -6.41
C ASP A 317 -22.26 10.19 -7.37
N ALA A 318 -21.04 9.80 -6.97
CA ALA A 318 -19.84 9.93 -7.78
C ALA A 318 -19.65 8.77 -8.79
N VAL A 319 -20.54 7.78 -8.81
CA VAL A 319 -20.48 6.64 -9.74
C VAL A 319 -20.77 7.12 -11.16
N THR A 320 -19.88 6.78 -12.09
CA THR A 320 -20.07 7.11 -13.50
C THR A 320 -21.10 6.19 -14.14
N PRO A 321 -21.79 6.61 -15.22
CA PRO A 321 -22.77 5.76 -15.89
C PRO A 321 -22.20 4.41 -16.36
N GLU A 322 -20.93 4.38 -16.73
CA GLU A 322 -20.22 3.17 -17.14
C GLU A 322 -20.04 2.18 -15.99
N MET A 323 -19.90 2.68 -14.73
CA MET A 323 -19.75 1.82 -13.57
C MET A 323 -21.03 1.05 -13.24
N HIS A 324 -22.22 1.57 -13.57
CA HIS A 324 -23.48 0.89 -13.32
C HIS A 324 -23.67 -0.40 -14.16
N GLU A 325 -22.84 -0.60 -15.20
CA GLU A 325 -22.84 -1.82 -15.99
C GLU A 325 -22.11 -2.99 -15.30
N TYR A 326 -21.44 -2.74 -14.17
CA TYR A 326 -20.60 -3.70 -13.46
C TYR A 326 -21.09 -3.99 -12.04
N ASP A 327 -20.73 -5.15 -11.53
CA ASP A 327 -20.97 -5.52 -10.13
C ASP A 327 -20.01 -4.72 -9.22
N LEU A 328 -20.53 -3.71 -8.56
CA LEU A 328 -19.77 -2.86 -7.66
C LEU A 328 -19.70 -3.44 -6.25
N VAL A 329 -18.57 -3.25 -5.60
CA VAL A 329 -18.32 -3.71 -4.23
C VAL A 329 -17.65 -2.59 -3.43
N PHE A 330 -18.18 -2.34 -2.24
CA PHE A 330 -17.53 -1.45 -1.27
C PHE A 330 -16.48 -2.21 -0.45
N MET A 331 -15.32 -1.61 -0.30
CA MET A 331 -14.31 -2.03 0.67
C MET A 331 -14.08 -0.92 1.67
N LEU A 332 -14.23 -1.23 2.97
CA LEU A 332 -14.21 -0.24 4.05
C LEU A 332 -13.19 -0.60 5.12
N THR A 333 -12.61 0.43 5.77
CA THR A 333 -11.91 0.28 7.05
C THR A 333 -12.89 -0.05 8.17
N SER A 334 -12.44 -0.69 9.25
CA SER A 334 -13.28 -0.99 10.41
C SER A 334 -13.85 0.28 11.05
N SER A 335 -13.13 1.38 10.99
CA SER A 335 -13.57 2.67 11.54
C SER A 335 -14.80 3.21 10.79
N MET A 336 -14.80 3.13 9.45
CA MET A 336 -15.95 3.48 8.62
C MET A 336 -17.15 2.57 8.91
N TRP A 337 -16.91 1.26 8.95
CA TRP A 337 -17.94 0.28 9.25
C TRP A 337 -18.60 0.51 10.62
N ARG A 338 -17.79 0.72 11.67
CA ARG A 338 -18.32 0.98 13.02
C ARG A 338 -19.16 2.25 13.07
N ASN A 339 -18.72 3.32 12.40
CA ASN A 339 -19.47 4.57 12.32
C ASN A 339 -20.82 4.36 11.63
N LEU A 340 -20.84 3.61 10.49
CA LEU A 340 -22.09 3.25 9.80
C LEU A 340 -23.04 2.45 10.70
N VAL A 341 -22.52 1.44 11.42
CA VAL A 341 -23.33 0.64 12.35
C VAL A 341 -23.88 1.49 13.49
N HIS A 342 -23.10 2.45 14.02
CA HIS A 342 -23.60 3.40 15.03
C HIS A 342 -24.72 4.28 14.48
N THR A 343 -24.55 4.82 13.28
CA THR A 343 -25.59 5.61 12.60
C THR A 343 -26.88 4.82 12.43
N LEU A 344 -26.78 3.56 12.01
CA LEU A 344 -27.98 2.71 11.85
C LEU A 344 -28.67 2.40 13.17
N LYS A 345 -27.93 2.26 14.27
CA LYS A 345 -28.48 2.05 15.61
C LYS A 345 -29.18 3.29 16.12
N ASP A 346 -28.62 4.47 15.88
CA ASP A 346 -29.16 5.74 16.37
C ASP A 346 -30.47 6.14 15.65
N ARG A 347 -30.73 5.60 14.47
CA ARG A 347 -31.97 5.86 13.70
C ARG A 347 -33.23 5.31 14.34
N GLN A 348 -33.17 4.55 15.44
CA GLN A 348 -34.32 4.00 16.19
C GLN A 348 -35.40 3.34 15.30
N THR A 349 -34.99 2.69 14.22
CA THR A 349 -35.91 2.02 13.31
C THR A 349 -35.94 0.51 13.58
N ALA A 350 -36.99 -0.18 13.11
CA ALA A 350 -37.10 -1.64 13.20
C ALA A 350 -35.88 -2.35 12.52
N PHE A 351 -35.26 -1.71 11.54
CA PHE A 351 -34.04 -2.18 10.90
C PHE A 351 -32.82 -2.10 11.84
N GLY A 352 -32.66 -1.01 12.58
CA GLY A 352 -31.62 -0.85 13.60
C GLY A 352 -31.75 -1.91 14.70
N ASP A 353 -32.93 -2.22 15.14
CA ASP A 353 -33.20 -3.30 16.11
C ASP A 353 -32.89 -4.69 15.56
N ALA A 354 -33.16 -4.95 14.28
CA ALA A 354 -32.83 -6.20 13.62
C ALA A 354 -31.31 -6.40 13.49
N VAL A 355 -30.58 -5.31 13.16
CA VAL A 355 -29.10 -5.32 13.09
C VAL A 355 -28.50 -5.59 14.47
N MET A 356 -29.06 -5.00 15.53
CA MET A 356 -28.59 -5.24 16.90
C MET A 356 -28.81 -6.68 17.37
N LYS A 357 -29.95 -7.29 17.02
CA LYS A 357 -30.32 -8.62 17.51
C LYS A 357 -29.70 -9.78 16.72
N ASN A 358 -29.61 -9.64 15.40
CA ASN A 358 -29.26 -10.76 14.51
C ASN A 358 -27.87 -10.62 13.86
N GLY A 359 -27.21 -9.45 13.95
CA GLY A 359 -26.05 -9.11 13.16
C GLY A 359 -26.37 -8.98 11.66
N LEU A 360 -25.48 -8.36 10.91
CA LEU A 360 -25.54 -8.36 9.45
C LEU A 360 -24.70 -9.55 8.95
N LYS A 361 -25.35 -10.58 8.42
CA LYS A 361 -24.64 -11.75 7.86
C LYS A 361 -23.86 -11.39 6.60
N VAL A 362 -24.44 -10.54 5.76
CA VAL A 362 -23.78 -9.95 4.58
C VAL A 362 -24.13 -8.46 4.58
N PRO A 363 -23.20 -7.60 4.93
CA PRO A 363 -23.47 -6.17 4.92
C PRO A 363 -23.63 -5.68 3.48
N THR A 364 -24.73 -5.00 3.22
CA THR A 364 -25.00 -4.33 1.94
C THR A 364 -25.40 -2.88 2.19
N TYR A 365 -25.02 -2.00 1.29
CA TYR A 365 -25.47 -0.60 1.26
C TYR A 365 -26.14 -0.34 -0.08
N GLU A 366 -27.41 0.02 -0.07
CA GLU A 366 -28.23 0.22 -1.26
C GLU A 366 -28.17 -0.93 -2.29
N GLY A 367 -28.03 -2.16 -1.81
CA GLY A 367 -27.93 -3.36 -2.66
C GLY A 367 -26.51 -3.76 -3.06
N PHE A 368 -25.53 -2.90 -2.83
CA PHE A 368 -24.12 -3.21 -3.10
C PHE A 368 -23.47 -3.88 -1.89
N PRO A 369 -22.70 -4.97 -2.08
CA PRO A 369 -22.03 -5.66 -0.98
C PRO A 369 -20.93 -4.81 -0.37
N ILE A 370 -20.80 -4.89 0.96
CA ILE A 370 -19.72 -4.26 1.73
C ILE A 370 -18.75 -5.32 2.23
N ILE A 371 -17.49 -5.12 1.99
CA ILE A 371 -16.40 -5.92 2.54
C ILE A 371 -15.62 -5.07 3.53
N VAL A 372 -15.66 -5.46 4.80
CA VAL A 372 -14.91 -4.79 5.86
C VAL A 372 -13.51 -5.37 5.92
N ARG A 373 -12.51 -4.50 5.91
CA ARG A 373 -11.09 -4.86 5.93
C ARG A 373 -10.42 -4.39 7.23
N PRO A 374 -10.49 -5.18 8.33
CA PRO A 374 -9.86 -4.81 9.61
C PRO A 374 -8.34 -4.73 9.53
N ASP A 375 -7.73 -5.49 8.64
CA ASP A 375 -6.31 -5.47 8.34
C ASP A 375 -5.83 -4.10 7.81
N TRP A 376 -6.66 -3.36 7.08
CA TRP A 376 -6.32 -2.02 6.62
C TRP A 376 -6.07 -1.04 7.77
N ASP A 377 -6.87 -1.08 8.83
CA ASP A 377 -6.67 -0.20 10.00
C ASP A 377 -5.28 -0.42 10.62
N LYS A 378 -4.87 -1.68 10.74
CA LYS A 378 -3.54 -2.05 11.24
C LYS A 378 -2.44 -1.53 10.32
N TRP A 379 -2.55 -1.80 9.02
CA TRP A 379 -1.50 -1.47 8.06
C TRP A 379 -1.43 0.02 7.73
N ILE A 380 -2.54 0.75 7.71
CA ILE A 380 -2.53 2.21 7.63
C ILE A 380 -1.78 2.81 8.82
N SER A 381 -1.98 2.26 10.02
CA SER A 381 -1.26 2.73 11.21
C SER A 381 0.25 2.51 11.11
N VAL A 382 0.69 1.39 10.57
CA VAL A 382 2.11 1.02 10.47
C VAL A 382 2.77 1.63 9.22
N ALA A 383 2.25 1.32 8.03
CA ALA A 383 2.87 1.70 6.75
C ALA A 383 2.73 3.18 6.42
N GLN A 384 1.73 3.87 6.96
CA GLN A 384 1.42 5.26 6.65
C GLN A 384 1.23 6.11 7.91
N ASN A 385 1.77 5.65 9.04
CA ASN A 385 1.76 6.38 10.31
C ASN A 385 0.35 6.86 10.74
N GLY A 386 -0.69 6.11 10.40
CA GLY A 386 -2.08 6.46 10.70
C GLY A 386 -2.61 7.71 9.98
N ILE A 387 -2.00 8.07 8.85
CA ILE A 387 -2.49 9.17 8.01
C ILE A 387 -3.66 8.67 7.20
N LYS A 388 -4.74 9.48 7.17
CA LYS A 388 -5.97 9.10 6.46
C LYS A 388 -6.48 7.71 6.89
N PRO A 389 -6.83 7.52 8.17
CA PRO A 389 -7.19 6.21 8.71
C PRO A 389 -8.57 5.72 8.23
N HIS A 390 -9.44 6.64 7.80
CA HIS A 390 -10.82 6.35 7.41
C HIS A 390 -10.92 6.31 5.89
N ARG A 391 -10.92 5.11 5.32
CA ARG A 391 -10.93 4.92 3.87
C ARG A 391 -12.06 4.02 3.44
N ALA A 392 -12.63 4.37 2.30
CA ALA A 392 -13.53 3.52 1.55
C ALA A 392 -13.15 3.50 0.08
N MET A 393 -13.35 2.37 -0.57
CA MET A 393 -13.16 2.19 -2.00
C MET A 393 -14.37 1.49 -2.59
N LEU A 394 -14.92 2.02 -3.66
CA LEU A 394 -15.96 1.40 -4.46
C LEU A 394 -15.37 1.05 -5.83
N THR A 395 -15.38 -0.20 -6.18
CA THR A 395 -14.85 -0.68 -7.46
C THR A 395 -15.50 -2.00 -7.88
N THR A 396 -15.23 -2.46 -9.08
CA THR A 396 -15.65 -3.78 -9.54
C THR A 396 -14.62 -4.85 -9.17
N SER A 397 -15.09 -6.07 -8.93
CA SER A 397 -14.25 -7.22 -8.59
C SER A 397 -13.19 -7.57 -9.65
N LYS A 398 -13.37 -7.16 -10.89
CA LYS A 398 -12.43 -7.44 -12.00
C LYS A 398 -11.40 -6.34 -12.23
N ASN A 399 -11.50 -5.24 -11.51
CA ASN A 399 -10.62 -4.08 -11.72
C ASN A 399 -9.26 -4.23 -11.05
N LEU A 400 -9.19 -4.92 -9.92
CA LEU A 400 -7.96 -5.15 -9.19
C LEU A 400 -7.26 -6.42 -9.72
N LEU A 401 -6.01 -6.29 -10.12
CA LEU A 401 -5.22 -7.37 -10.70
C LEU A 401 -3.95 -7.61 -9.90
N PHE A 402 -3.73 -8.86 -9.54
CA PHE A 402 -2.49 -9.34 -8.94
C PHE A 402 -1.78 -10.26 -9.93
N ALA A 403 -0.58 -9.89 -10.34
CA ALA A 403 0.26 -10.66 -11.24
C ALA A 403 1.36 -11.38 -10.46
N THR A 404 1.56 -12.65 -10.80
CA THR A 404 2.63 -13.50 -10.25
C THR A 404 3.21 -14.35 -11.36
N ASP A 405 4.44 -14.81 -11.20
CA ASP A 405 5.06 -15.72 -12.18
C ASP A 405 4.52 -17.16 -12.09
N GLY A 406 3.59 -17.40 -11.16
CA GLY A 406 2.85 -18.65 -11.05
C GLY A 406 3.72 -19.87 -10.73
N THR A 407 3.19 -21.00 -11.07
CA THR A 407 3.60 -22.33 -10.63
C THR A 407 4.94 -22.83 -11.17
N SER A 408 5.65 -22.11 -12.05
CA SER A 408 6.85 -22.64 -12.70
C SER A 408 8.18 -22.19 -12.11
N ASP A 409 8.26 -21.01 -11.51
CA ASP A 409 9.53 -20.46 -10.97
C ASP A 409 9.51 -20.29 -9.43
N SER A 410 8.34 -20.24 -8.80
CA SER A 410 8.20 -20.22 -7.33
C SER A 410 8.39 -21.61 -6.71
N GLU A 411 9.01 -22.52 -7.43
CA GLU A 411 9.09 -23.94 -7.08
C GLU A 411 9.99 -24.25 -5.89
N MET A 412 10.59 -23.28 -5.23
CA MET A 412 11.58 -23.58 -4.20
C MET A 412 11.21 -23.04 -2.83
N ILE A 413 10.48 -23.86 -2.07
CA ILE A 413 10.67 -23.82 -0.62
C ILE A 413 12.00 -24.50 -0.34
N GLU A 414 13.02 -23.71 -0.19
CA GLU A 414 14.32 -24.21 0.23
C GLU A 414 14.34 -24.27 1.76
N THR A 415 14.74 -25.42 2.29
CA THR A 415 14.93 -25.56 3.72
C THR A 415 16.23 -26.30 3.97
N TRP A 416 17.10 -25.71 4.79
CA TRP A 416 18.36 -26.34 5.18
C TRP A 416 18.72 -26.02 6.62
N TYR A 417 19.50 -26.89 7.23
CA TYR A 417 20.00 -26.68 8.59
C TYR A 417 21.40 -26.09 8.52
N ASN A 418 21.61 -24.95 9.17
CA ASN A 418 22.92 -24.36 9.32
C ASN A 418 23.55 -24.85 10.62
N GLN A 419 24.57 -25.70 10.51
CA GLN A 419 25.26 -26.30 11.65
C GLN A 419 26.03 -25.28 12.50
N GLU A 420 26.60 -24.25 11.88
CA GLU A 420 27.38 -23.23 12.59
C GLU A 420 26.49 -22.36 13.49
N ALA A 421 25.33 -21.94 12.96
CA ALA A 421 24.36 -21.13 13.70
C ALA A 421 23.38 -21.99 14.52
N GLN A 422 23.37 -23.31 14.35
CA GLN A 422 22.38 -24.24 14.96
C GLN A 422 20.94 -23.81 14.67
N MET A 423 20.68 -23.34 13.46
CA MET A 423 19.39 -22.81 13.03
C MET A 423 18.93 -23.49 11.76
N ARG A 424 17.63 -23.74 11.65
CA ARG A 424 17.02 -24.16 10.41
C ARG A 424 16.56 -22.92 9.64
N ARG A 425 16.92 -22.85 8.36
CA ARG A 425 16.59 -21.75 7.46
C ARG A 425 15.54 -22.16 6.45
N TYR A 426 14.68 -21.22 6.15
CA TYR A 426 13.57 -21.37 5.21
C TYR A 426 13.58 -20.20 4.23
N ARG A 427 13.45 -20.49 2.96
CA ARG A 427 13.38 -19.52 1.88
C ARG A 427 12.27 -19.87 0.92
N VAL A 428 11.41 -18.91 0.61
CA VAL A 428 10.44 -19.00 -0.47
C VAL A 428 10.67 -17.79 -1.37
N GLN A 429 10.81 -18.01 -2.67
CA GLN A 429 10.96 -16.94 -3.65
C GLN A 429 9.76 -16.94 -4.58
N TYR A 430 9.27 -15.76 -4.92
CA TYR A 430 8.18 -15.55 -5.86
C TYR A 430 8.34 -14.18 -6.53
N LYS A 431 7.63 -13.94 -7.63
CA LYS A 431 7.54 -12.61 -8.23
C LYS A 431 6.12 -12.10 -8.10
N ALA A 432 5.97 -10.82 -7.83
CA ALA A 432 4.67 -10.22 -7.63
C ALA A 432 4.62 -8.78 -8.13
N GLN A 433 3.42 -8.37 -8.56
CA GLN A 433 3.06 -6.98 -8.84
C GLN A 433 1.55 -6.82 -8.79
N THR A 434 1.08 -5.65 -8.37
CA THR A 434 -0.33 -5.29 -8.46
C THR A 434 -0.55 -4.25 -9.55
N ALA A 435 -1.73 -4.26 -10.12
CA ALA A 435 -2.21 -3.22 -11.02
C ALA A 435 -3.72 -3.09 -10.90
N TYR A 436 -4.27 -1.96 -11.30
CA TYR A 436 -5.70 -1.84 -11.55
C TYR A 436 -5.91 -1.41 -12.99
N LEU A 437 -6.95 -2.00 -13.62
CA LEU A 437 -7.09 -1.95 -15.07
C LEU A 437 -7.79 -0.68 -15.54
N HIS A 438 -8.83 -0.28 -14.83
CA HIS A 438 -9.75 0.77 -15.23
C HIS A 438 -9.75 1.90 -14.20
N LYS A 439 -9.15 3.01 -14.55
CA LYS A 439 -9.03 4.18 -13.65
C LYS A 439 -10.35 4.90 -13.44
N GLU A 440 -11.24 4.80 -14.42
CA GLU A 440 -12.59 5.33 -14.37
C GLU A 440 -13.62 4.45 -13.60
N LEU A 441 -13.26 3.22 -13.24
CA LEU A 441 -14.13 2.31 -12.50
C LEU A 441 -13.76 2.22 -11.01
N VAL A 442 -13.33 3.32 -10.43
CA VAL A 442 -12.96 3.41 -9.01
C VAL A 442 -13.50 4.71 -8.43
N VAL A 443 -14.19 4.62 -7.31
CA VAL A 443 -14.51 5.79 -6.46
C VAL A 443 -13.83 5.61 -5.13
N LEU A 444 -13.15 6.65 -4.66
CA LEU A 444 -12.31 6.61 -3.45
C LEU A 444 -12.81 7.61 -2.42
N ALA A 445 -12.77 7.25 -1.16
CA ALA A 445 -13.05 8.16 -0.06
C ALA A 445 -11.92 8.14 0.98
N GLY A 446 -11.46 9.33 1.39
CA GLY A 446 -10.46 9.48 2.43
C GLY A 446 -9.04 9.08 2.05
N PHE A 447 -8.67 9.08 0.77
CA PHE A 447 -7.34 8.71 0.28
C PHE A 447 -6.36 9.89 0.23
N VAL A 448 -6.83 11.02 -0.27
CA VAL A 448 -6.06 12.29 -0.40
C VAL A 448 -6.98 13.45 -0.07
N ASP A 449 -6.43 14.62 0.23
CA ASP A 449 -7.19 15.89 0.29
C ASP A 449 -6.30 17.05 -0.13
#